data_7d0405ceb7eb41aa33bc621d04c7ea7a
#
_entry.id   7d0405ceb7eb41aa33bc621d04c7ea7a
#
_cell.length_a   1.000
_cell.length_b   1.000
_cell.length_c   1.000
_cell.angle_alpha   90.00
_cell.angle_beta   90.00
_cell.angle_gamma   90.00
#
_symmetry.space_group_name_H-M   'P 1'
#
loop_
_entity.id
_entity.type
_entity.pdbx_description
1 polymer ?
#
loop_
_entity_poly.entity_id
_entity_poly.type
_entity_poly.pdbx_seq_one_letter_code
_entity_poly.pdbx_strand_id
1 'polypeptide(L)'
;GMLYPDLYSYATNEFIRGINDGSRELFDLKVNIDFYPYDRSDMNAEKLSSFLSGLKNYDGLIVNGFTGHDEIAVLNRYSESGIKLAVLQSDVPELNKLFASCHDPALSSAMAAEFISNCLFRSESKNVVLFTGDRNSELHRISEKCFLEAAAENRLNVTGSFDMKDSPDILGEQLEQLYGRDGEKPDAIYITSGESLRLCRYISENGLSDSTVLVTFDVYPEIIGYISSGTVNATFYQNHYKQGKNAFTNLVRYLIGQSDVDSFVSPVPEIVMKSNL
;
A
#
# COMPACT_ATOMS: atom_id res chain seq x y z
N GLY A 1 -6.64 7.52 -19.86
CA GLY A 1 -6.11 8.51 -18.93
C GLY A 1 -5.82 7.92 -17.56
N MET A 2 -5.03 8.62 -16.76
CA MET A 2 -4.80 8.30 -15.35
C MET A 2 -5.13 9.50 -14.48
N LEU A 3 -6.05 9.32 -13.52
CA LEU A 3 -6.44 10.32 -12.53
C LEU A 3 -5.90 9.92 -11.16
N TYR A 4 -5.08 10.77 -10.55
CA TYR A 4 -4.35 10.44 -9.31
C TYR A 4 -4.16 11.67 -8.42
N PRO A 5 -4.09 11.50 -7.07
CA PRO A 5 -3.85 12.61 -6.18
C PRO A 5 -2.45 13.20 -6.38
N ASP A 6 -2.38 14.53 -6.48
CA ASP A 6 -1.11 15.28 -6.58
C ASP A 6 -0.43 15.33 -5.21
N LEU A 7 -0.04 14.15 -4.75
CA LEU A 7 0.78 13.99 -3.58
C LEU A 7 2.17 13.61 -4.08
N TYR A 8 3.18 14.43 -3.76
CA TYR A 8 4.57 14.04 -3.98
C TYR A 8 4.88 12.85 -3.07
N SER A 9 4.51 11.67 -3.54
CA SER A 9 4.77 10.42 -2.85
C SER A 9 5.63 9.52 -3.74
N TYR A 10 6.51 8.77 -3.11
CA TYR A 10 7.30 7.74 -3.77
C TYR A 10 6.40 6.77 -4.57
N ALA A 11 5.28 6.35 -3.98
CA ALA A 11 4.32 5.46 -4.61
C ALA A 11 3.77 6.01 -5.94
N THR A 12 3.36 7.28 -5.97
CA THR A 12 2.84 7.93 -7.18
C THR A 12 3.87 7.94 -8.31
N ASN A 13 5.13 8.26 -7.99
CA ASN A 13 6.21 8.25 -8.98
C ASN A 13 6.44 6.85 -9.55
N GLU A 14 6.41 5.81 -8.70
CA GLU A 14 6.57 4.42 -9.13
C GLU A 14 5.39 3.95 -10.00
N PHE A 15 4.15 4.31 -9.67
CA PHE A 15 2.99 4.05 -10.54
C PHE A 15 3.18 4.66 -11.93
N ILE A 16 3.52 5.94 -11.99
CA ILE A 16 3.72 6.66 -13.25
C ILE A 16 4.87 6.04 -14.05
N ARG A 17 5.97 5.67 -13.40
CA ARG A 17 7.10 4.98 -14.03
C ARG A 17 6.66 3.65 -14.63
N GLY A 18 5.94 2.84 -13.88
CA GLY A 18 5.42 1.55 -14.35
C GLY A 18 4.49 1.70 -15.55
N ILE A 19 3.58 2.66 -15.52
CA ILE A 19 2.67 2.97 -16.63
C ILE A 19 3.45 3.40 -17.88
N ASN A 20 4.42 4.30 -17.73
CA ASN A 20 5.25 4.76 -18.85
C ASN A 20 6.03 3.62 -19.49
N ASP A 21 6.59 2.71 -18.69
CA ASP A 21 7.32 1.55 -19.22
C ASP A 21 6.36 0.56 -19.89
N GLY A 22 5.17 0.34 -19.33
CA GLY A 22 4.11 -0.44 -19.97
C GLY A 22 3.68 0.17 -21.31
N SER A 23 3.59 1.51 -21.39
CA SER A 23 3.27 2.21 -22.64
C SER A 23 4.37 2.03 -23.71
N ARG A 24 5.64 2.03 -23.30
CA ARG A 24 6.78 1.76 -24.21
C ARG A 24 6.76 0.34 -24.73
N GLU A 25 6.42 -0.64 -23.89
CA GLU A 25 6.30 -2.06 -24.31
C GLU A 25 5.17 -2.29 -25.31
N LEU A 26 4.13 -1.46 -25.25
CA LEU A 26 2.99 -1.51 -26.16
C LEU A 26 3.03 -0.44 -27.25
N PHE A 27 4.21 0.09 -27.55
CA PHE A 27 4.41 1.20 -28.51
C PHE A 27 3.80 0.94 -29.88
N ASP A 28 3.88 -0.30 -30.38
CA ASP A 28 3.33 -0.68 -31.68
C ASP A 28 1.80 -0.55 -31.75
N LEU A 29 1.12 -0.52 -30.60
CA LEU A 29 -0.33 -0.37 -30.53
C LEU A 29 -0.80 1.10 -30.62
N LYS A 30 0.13 2.04 -30.65
CA LYS A 30 -0.14 3.50 -30.74
C LYS A 30 -1.10 3.99 -29.63
N VAL A 31 -0.99 3.46 -28.42
CA VAL A 31 -1.79 3.89 -27.27
C VAL A 31 -1.22 5.18 -26.71
N ASN A 32 -2.09 6.15 -26.45
CA ASN A 32 -1.75 7.37 -25.75
C ASN A 32 -2.27 7.31 -24.32
N ILE A 33 -1.50 7.87 -23.39
CA ILE A 33 -1.91 8.05 -22.01
C ILE A 33 -1.69 9.49 -21.58
N ASP A 34 -2.71 10.08 -20.95
CA ASP A 34 -2.64 11.39 -20.32
C ASP A 34 -2.74 11.26 -18.81
N PHE A 35 -1.98 12.08 -18.10
CA PHE A 35 -1.87 12.08 -16.65
C PHE A 35 -2.58 13.31 -16.07
N TYR A 36 -3.50 13.09 -15.15
CA TYR A 36 -4.34 14.11 -14.52
C TYR A 36 -4.14 14.10 -13.00
N PRO A 37 -3.18 14.89 -12.48
CA PRO A 37 -3.05 15.10 -11.05
C PRO A 37 -4.23 15.91 -10.52
N TYR A 38 -4.67 15.60 -9.30
CA TYR A 38 -5.71 16.38 -8.61
C TYR A 38 -5.34 16.62 -7.15
N ASP A 39 -5.74 17.78 -6.61
CA ASP A 39 -5.60 18.06 -5.19
C ASP A 39 -6.68 17.29 -4.41
N ARG A 40 -6.24 16.34 -3.56
CA ARG A 40 -7.13 15.50 -2.75
C ARG A 40 -7.99 16.33 -1.79
N SER A 41 -7.45 17.43 -1.25
CA SER A 41 -8.16 18.28 -0.31
C SER A 41 -9.25 19.13 -0.98
N ASP A 42 -9.13 19.34 -2.29
CA ASP A 42 -10.04 20.18 -3.09
C ASP A 42 -11.01 19.34 -3.96
N MET A 43 -10.71 18.04 -4.17
CA MET A 43 -11.53 17.15 -4.99
C MET A 43 -12.81 16.74 -4.23
N ASN A 44 -13.92 16.83 -4.95
CA ASN A 44 -15.23 16.35 -4.49
C ASN A 44 -16.04 15.85 -5.70
N ALA A 45 -17.22 15.29 -5.45
CA ALA A 45 -18.07 14.70 -6.48
C ALA A 45 -18.47 15.66 -7.60
N GLU A 46 -18.71 16.94 -7.27
CA GLU A 46 -19.09 17.97 -8.28
C GLU A 46 -17.91 18.28 -9.22
N LYS A 47 -16.73 18.53 -8.66
CA LYS A 47 -15.50 18.78 -9.44
C LYS A 47 -15.10 17.58 -10.26
N LEU A 48 -15.20 16.37 -9.68
CA LEU A 48 -14.95 15.13 -10.39
C LEU A 48 -15.91 14.95 -11.57
N SER A 49 -17.21 15.20 -11.38
CA SER A 49 -18.21 15.13 -12.44
C SER A 49 -17.94 16.13 -13.55
N SER A 50 -17.58 17.36 -13.19
CA SER A 50 -17.21 18.43 -14.15
C SER A 50 -15.97 18.02 -14.95
N PHE A 51 -14.93 17.52 -14.28
CA PHE A 51 -13.71 17.06 -14.90
C PHE A 51 -13.97 15.91 -15.89
N LEU A 52 -14.67 14.86 -15.47
CA LEU A 52 -14.98 13.70 -16.29
C LEU A 52 -15.84 14.05 -17.51
N SER A 53 -16.75 15.02 -17.39
CA SER A 53 -17.56 15.49 -18.50
C SER A 53 -16.73 16.21 -19.58
N GLY A 54 -15.57 16.73 -19.22
CA GLY A 54 -14.59 17.31 -20.13
C GLY A 54 -13.70 16.27 -20.82
N LEU A 55 -13.57 15.07 -20.28
CA LEU A 55 -12.81 13.97 -20.87
C LEU A 55 -13.61 13.34 -22.01
N LYS A 56 -13.20 13.65 -23.24
CA LYS A 56 -13.81 13.07 -24.45
C LYS A 56 -12.80 12.15 -25.14
N ASN A 57 -13.31 11.08 -25.73
CA ASN A 57 -12.53 10.14 -26.56
C ASN A 57 -11.48 9.31 -25.78
N TYR A 58 -11.79 8.94 -24.53
CA TYR A 58 -11.03 7.93 -23.80
C TYR A 58 -11.74 6.58 -23.84
N ASP A 59 -10.99 5.51 -24.03
CA ASP A 59 -11.49 4.13 -23.99
C ASP A 59 -11.42 3.57 -22.57
N GLY A 60 -10.48 4.08 -21.76
CA GLY A 60 -10.29 3.64 -20.40
C GLY A 60 -9.66 4.70 -19.48
N LEU A 61 -9.92 4.55 -18.19
CA LEU A 61 -9.40 5.43 -17.15
C LEU A 61 -8.84 4.60 -15.99
N ILE A 62 -7.62 4.91 -15.59
CA ILE A 62 -7.01 4.41 -14.37
C ILE A 62 -7.26 5.43 -13.27
N VAL A 63 -7.83 5.03 -12.15
CA VAL A 63 -8.15 5.91 -11.03
C VAL A 63 -7.42 5.49 -9.76
N ASN A 64 -6.96 6.45 -8.98
CA ASN A 64 -6.32 6.24 -7.70
C ASN A 64 -6.87 7.22 -6.66
N GLY A 65 -7.11 6.76 -5.44
CA GLY A 65 -7.40 7.58 -4.28
C GLY A 65 -8.87 7.97 -4.08
N PHE A 66 -9.82 7.42 -4.84
CA PHE A 66 -11.26 7.68 -4.67
C PHE A 66 -11.89 6.62 -3.77
N THR A 67 -12.38 7.04 -2.60
CA THR A 67 -13.01 6.16 -1.61
C THR A 67 -14.32 6.74 -1.06
N GLY A 68 -14.65 7.99 -1.40
CA GLY A 68 -15.88 8.65 -0.96
C GLY A 68 -17.11 8.13 -1.72
N HIS A 69 -18.20 7.88 -1.02
CA HIS A 69 -19.44 7.34 -1.62
C HIS A 69 -19.94 8.17 -2.82
N ASP A 70 -19.94 9.50 -2.71
CA ASP A 70 -20.42 10.38 -3.77
C ASP A 70 -19.48 10.40 -4.98
N GLU A 71 -18.17 10.33 -4.76
CA GLU A 71 -17.16 10.21 -5.81
C GLU A 71 -17.29 8.89 -6.56
N ILE A 72 -17.49 7.77 -5.82
CA ILE A 72 -17.74 6.45 -6.39
C ILE A 72 -19.00 6.46 -7.25
N ALA A 73 -20.08 7.10 -6.81
CA ALA A 73 -21.30 7.23 -7.59
C ALA A 73 -21.08 8.01 -8.91
N VAL A 74 -20.21 9.02 -8.91
CA VAL A 74 -19.83 9.75 -10.13
C VAL A 74 -19.04 8.85 -11.08
N LEU A 75 -18.05 8.13 -10.58
CA LEU A 75 -17.23 7.21 -11.38
C LEU A 75 -18.07 6.07 -11.96
N ASN A 76 -19.03 5.53 -11.20
CA ASN A 76 -19.95 4.49 -11.67
C ASN A 76 -20.79 4.99 -12.87
N ARG A 77 -21.37 6.19 -12.78
CA ARG A 77 -22.09 6.79 -13.91
C ARG A 77 -21.16 7.01 -15.13
N TYR A 78 -19.91 7.37 -14.90
CA TYR A 78 -18.96 7.54 -15.98
C TYR A 78 -18.61 6.18 -16.64
N SER A 79 -18.45 5.13 -15.85
CA SER A 79 -18.25 3.77 -16.36
C SER A 79 -19.46 3.26 -17.21
N GLU A 80 -20.68 3.60 -16.80
CA GLU A 80 -21.92 3.25 -17.56
C GLU A 80 -21.97 3.87 -18.95
N SER A 81 -21.22 4.94 -19.21
CA SER A 81 -21.06 5.51 -20.56
C SER A 81 -20.18 4.69 -21.50
N GLY A 82 -19.64 3.57 -21.03
CA GLY A 82 -18.84 2.62 -21.81
C GLY A 82 -17.34 2.66 -21.53
N ILE A 83 -16.87 3.67 -20.76
CA ILE A 83 -15.45 3.80 -20.39
C ILE A 83 -15.08 2.69 -19.37
N LYS A 84 -13.96 2.03 -19.61
CA LYS A 84 -13.45 0.98 -18.71
C LYS A 84 -12.60 1.59 -17.61
N LEU A 85 -12.93 1.27 -16.34
CA LEU A 85 -12.19 1.73 -15.19
C LEU A 85 -11.25 0.65 -14.67
N ALA A 86 -10.00 1.02 -14.38
CA ALA A 86 -9.07 0.24 -13.57
C ALA A 86 -8.71 1.05 -12.33
N VAL A 87 -8.54 0.38 -11.19
CA VAL A 87 -8.23 1.03 -9.90
C VAL A 87 -6.81 0.67 -9.49
N LEU A 88 -6.09 1.64 -8.91
CA LEU A 88 -4.76 1.48 -8.36
C LEU A 88 -4.75 1.56 -6.84
N GLN A 89 -3.78 0.88 -6.23
CA GLN A 89 -3.37 0.94 -4.83
C GLN A 89 -4.33 0.27 -3.85
N SER A 90 -5.63 0.44 -3.99
CA SER A 90 -6.64 -0.19 -3.13
C SER A 90 -7.82 -0.66 -3.94
N ASP A 91 -8.38 -1.81 -3.59
CA ASP A 91 -9.65 -2.24 -4.17
C ASP A 91 -10.81 -1.42 -3.58
N VAL A 92 -11.76 -1.06 -4.42
CA VAL A 92 -12.99 -0.34 -4.06
C VAL A 92 -14.17 -1.18 -4.55
N PRO A 93 -14.75 -2.04 -3.67
CA PRO A 93 -15.78 -3.01 -4.07
C PRO A 93 -17.00 -2.38 -4.74
N GLU A 94 -17.42 -1.19 -4.27
CA GLU A 94 -18.61 -0.48 -4.74
C GLU A 94 -18.43 0.19 -6.12
N LEU A 95 -17.19 0.26 -6.61
CA LEU A 95 -16.90 0.85 -7.91
C LEU A 95 -17.11 -0.17 -9.03
N ASN A 96 -17.89 0.19 -10.04
CA ASN A 96 -18.05 -0.56 -11.28
C ASN A 96 -16.77 -0.46 -12.13
N LYS A 97 -15.79 -1.26 -11.77
CA LYS A 97 -14.46 -1.34 -12.39
C LYS A 97 -14.27 -2.63 -13.17
N LEU A 98 -13.36 -2.60 -14.12
CA LEU A 98 -12.91 -3.79 -14.80
C LEU A 98 -12.04 -4.65 -13.88
N PHE A 99 -11.08 -4.02 -13.18
CA PHE A 99 -10.22 -4.67 -12.21
C PHE A 99 -9.56 -3.66 -11.24
N ALA A 100 -9.03 -4.18 -10.14
CA ALA A 100 -8.13 -3.47 -9.26
C ALA A 100 -6.69 -4.00 -9.42
N SER A 101 -5.70 -3.11 -9.49
CA SER A 101 -4.28 -3.43 -9.44
C SER A 101 -3.70 -2.90 -8.14
N CYS A 102 -3.59 -3.76 -7.13
CA CYS A 102 -3.15 -3.39 -5.78
C CYS A 102 -2.45 -4.57 -5.10
N HIS A 103 -1.81 -4.32 -3.95
CA HIS A 103 -1.21 -5.41 -3.19
C HIS A 103 -2.30 -6.26 -2.50
N ASP A 104 -1.94 -7.51 -2.17
CA ASP A 104 -2.78 -8.40 -1.38
C ASP A 104 -2.40 -8.29 0.11
N PRO A 105 -3.28 -7.71 0.97
CA PRO A 105 -3.01 -7.58 2.41
C PRO A 105 -2.89 -8.93 3.12
N ALA A 106 -3.62 -9.96 2.66
CA ALA A 106 -3.56 -11.28 3.28
C ALA A 106 -2.18 -11.93 3.03
N LEU A 107 -1.69 -11.85 1.79
CA LEU A 107 -0.38 -12.39 1.45
C LEU A 107 0.75 -11.66 2.17
N SER A 108 0.76 -10.32 2.18
CA SER A 108 1.80 -9.56 2.86
C SER A 108 1.79 -9.78 4.39
N SER A 109 0.62 -9.91 4.98
CA SER A 109 0.47 -10.21 6.41
C SER A 109 0.96 -11.61 6.77
N ALA A 110 0.63 -12.62 5.93
CA ALA A 110 1.12 -13.98 6.12
C ALA A 110 2.65 -14.04 6.04
N MET A 111 3.24 -13.38 5.04
CA MET A 111 4.70 -13.29 4.89
C MET A 111 5.35 -12.57 6.08
N ALA A 112 4.74 -11.50 6.61
CA ALA A 112 5.26 -10.79 7.77
C ALA A 112 5.23 -11.65 9.03
N ALA A 113 4.13 -12.34 9.29
CA ALA A 113 3.98 -13.23 10.45
C ALA A 113 4.97 -14.41 10.37
N GLU A 114 5.14 -15.04 9.22
CA GLU A 114 6.10 -16.10 8.99
C GLU A 114 7.53 -15.61 9.21
N PHE A 115 7.91 -14.45 8.63
CA PHE A 115 9.23 -13.86 8.81
C PHE A 115 9.54 -13.59 10.29
N ILE A 116 8.61 -12.92 11.00
CA ILE A 116 8.77 -12.64 12.43
C ILE A 116 8.90 -13.93 13.23
N SER A 117 8.07 -14.92 12.96
CA SER A 117 8.14 -16.23 13.66
C SER A 117 9.48 -16.92 13.45
N ASN A 118 10.04 -16.84 12.24
CA ASN A 118 11.37 -17.38 11.95
C ASN A 118 12.48 -16.61 12.68
N CYS A 119 12.40 -15.27 12.75
CA CYS A 119 13.34 -14.46 13.52
C CYS A 119 13.28 -14.78 15.02
N LEU A 120 12.07 -15.00 15.54
CA LEU A 120 11.82 -15.29 16.96
C LEU A 120 11.84 -16.82 17.27
N PHE A 121 12.44 -17.63 16.42
CA PHE A 121 12.46 -19.10 16.60
C PHE A 121 12.97 -19.53 17.97
N ARG A 122 13.93 -18.81 18.57
CA ARG A 122 14.52 -19.11 19.87
C ARG A 122 13.92 -18.32 21.04
N SER A 123 13.02 -17.37 20.77
CA SER A 123 12.32 -16.63 21.83
C SER A 123 11.20 -17.48 22.42
N GLU A 124 11.09 -17.46 23.75
CA GLU A 124 10.01 -18.16 24.47
C GLU A 124 8.72 -17.33 24.47
N SER A 125 8.84 -16.01 24.56
CA SER A 125 7.69 -15.08 24.69
C SER A 125 7.01 -14.79 23.35
N LYS A 126 7.78 -14.61 22.27
CA LYS A 126 7.31 -14.22 20.92
C LYS A 126 6.30 -13.07 20.95
N ASN A 127 6.54 -12.08 21.80
CA ASN A 127 5.67 -10.94 21.98
C ASN A 127 5.81 -9.98 20.80
N VAL A 128 4.70 -9.72 20.11
CA VAL A 128 4.65 -8.83 18.93
C VAL A 128 3.70 -7.68 19.19
N VAL A 129 4.10 -6.49 18.79
CA VAL A 129 3.25 -5.30 18.74
C VAL A 129 2.99 -4.94 17.29
N LEU A 130 1.72 -4.68 16.97
CA LEU A 130 1.27 -4.20 15.68
C LEU A 130 0.96 -2.71 15.74
N PHE A 131 1.52 -1.94 14.80
CA PHE A 131 1.05 -0.59 14.48
C PHE A 131 0.32 -0.63 13.14
N THR A 132 -0.93 -0.19 13.13
CA THR A 132 -1.71 -0.06 11.90
C THR A 132 -1.91 1.43 11.55
N GLY A 133 -2.16 1.75 10.30
CA GLY A 133 -2.54 3.08 9.88
C GLY A 133 -3.94 3.47 10.38
N ASP A 134 -4.58 4.45 9.74
CA ASP A 134 -5.92 4.90 10.16
C ASP A 134 -6.96 3.78 9.99
N ARG A 135 -7.56 3.33 11.10
CA ARG A 135 -8.63 2.31 11.10
C ARG A 135 -9.93 2.76 10.43
N ASN A 136 -10.07 4.04 10.09
CA ASN A 136 -11.15 4.49 9.21
C ASN A 136 -10.93 4.05 7.76
N SER A 137 -9.70 3.75 7.37
CA SER A 137 -9.37 3.11 6.08
C SER A 137 -9.68 1.62 6.12
N GLU A 138 -10.45 1.15 5.14
CA GLU A 138 -10.76 -0.28 5.01
C GLU A 138 -9.50 -1.11 4.76
N LEU A 139 -8.55 -0.60 3.98
CA LEU A 139 -7.28 -1.25 3.72
C LEU A 139 -6.51 -1.56 5.01
N HIS A 140 -6.42 -0.59 5.93
CA HIS A 140 -5.71 -0.79 7.21
C HIS A 140 -6.45 -1.77 8.13
N ARG A 141 -7.79 -1.75 8.15
CA ARG A 141 -8.59 -2.75 8.90
C ARG A 141 -8.39 -4.16 8.36
N ILE A 142 -8.36 -4.33 7.04
CA ILE A 142 -8.11 -5.63 6.40
C ILE A 142 -6.69 -6.10 6.72
N SER A 143 -5.67 -5.24 6.58
CA SER A 143 -4.29 -5.57 6.88
C SER A 143 -4.09 -5.97 8.35
N GLU A 144 -4.69 -5.24 9.30
CA GLU A 144 -4.68 -5.57 10.72
C GLU A 144 -5.30 -6.95 10.97
N LYS A 145 -6.51 -7.19 10.45
CA LYS A 145 -7.20 -8.46 10.60
C LYS A 145 -6.38 -9.62 10.05
N CYS A 146 -5.88 -9.49 8.82
CA CYS A 146 -5.07 -10.54 8.18
C CYS A 146 -3.79 -10.83 8.97
N PHE A 147 -3.14 -9.79 9.51
CA PHE A 147 -1.95 -10.01 10.34
C PHE A 147 -2.28 -10.72 11.65
N LEU A 148 -3.35 -10.34 12.34
CA LEU A 148 -3.75 -11.00 13.59
C LEU A 148 -4.07 -12.49 13.37
N GLU A 149 -4.75 -12.82 12.28
CA GLU A 149 -5.03 -14.20 11.87
C GLU A 149 -3.73 -14.97 11.58
N ALA A 150 -2.85 -14.41 10.73
CA ALA A 150 -1.57 -15.03 10.39
C ALA A 150 -0.62 -15.15 11.59
N ALA A 151 -0.62 -14.18 12.49
CA ALA A 151 0.16 -14.23 13.74
C ALA A 151 -0.27 -15.40 14.64
N ALA A 152 -1.57 -15.62 14.75
CA ALA A 152 -2.10 -16.75 15.53
C ALA A 152 -1.69 -18.11 14.92
N GLU A 153 -1.75 -18.26 13.60
CA GLU A 153 -1.29 -19.46 12.88
C GLU A 153 0.21 -19.71 13.08
N ASN A 154 1.02 -18.66 13.14
CA ASN A 154 2.46 -18.69 13.37
C ASN A 154 2.85 -18.73 14.86
N ARG A 155 1.89 -18.84 15.78
CA ARG A 155 2.08 -18.89 17.24
C ARG A 155 2.82 -17.66 17.79
N LEU A 156 2.58 -16.50 17.22
CA LEU A 156 3.04 -15.22 17.75
C LEU A 156 2.04 -14.72 18.78
N ASN A 157 2.54 -14.11 19.85
CA ASN A 157 1.73 -13.49 20.89
C ASN A 157 1.58 -12.00 20.62
N VAL A 158 0.49 -11.57 19.96
CA VAL A 158 0.25 -10.16 19.71
C VAL A 158 -0.24 -9.50 21.00
N THR A 159 0.64 -8.77 21.67
CA THR A 159 0.38 -8.12 22.98
C THR A 159 -0.29 -6.75 22.85
N GLY A 160 -0.30 -6.16 21.66
CA GLY A 160 -0.95 -4.88 21.38
C GLY A 160 -1.12 -4.62 19.91
N SER A 161 -2.24 -3.94 19.55
CA SER A 161 -2.47 -3.37 18.23
C SER A 161 -2.88 -1.92 18.37
N PHE A 162 -2.12 -1.01 17.76
CA PHE A 162 -2.24 0.42 17.90
C PHE A 162 -2.65 1.07 16.58
N ASP A 163 -3.72 1.88 16.64
CA ASP A 163 -4.12 2.76 15.55
C ASP A 163 -3.29 4.04 15.60
N MET A 164 -2.34 4.19 14.68
CA MET A 164 -1.49 5.38 14.59
C MET A 164 -2.09 6.49 13.71
N LYS A 165 -3.22 6.25 13.07
CA LYS A 165 -3.96 7.20 12.20
C LYS A 165 -3.09 7.82 11.10
N ASP A 166 -2.10 7.07 10.61
CA ASP A 166 -1.08 7.55 9.66
C ASP A 166 -0.40 8.86 10.12
N SER A 167 -0.27 9.04 11.45
CA SER A 167 0.30 10.22 12.08
C SER A 167 1.60 9.87 12.80
N PRO A 168 2.75 10.44 12.39
CA PRO A 168 4.02 10.27 13.07
C PRO A 168 4.00 10.74 14.54
N ASP A 169 3.18 11.75 14.88
CA ASP A 169 3.07 12.26 16.24
C ASP A 169 2.34 11.27 17.15
N ILE A 170 1.21 10.73 16.70
CA ILE A 170 0.47 9.70 17.44
C ILE A 170 1.33 8.44 17.62
N LEU A 171 2.03 8.01 16.57
CA LEU A 171 2.99 6.92 16.68
C LEU A 171 4.07 7.19 17.71
N GLY A 172 4.61 8.42 17.75
CA GLY A 172 5.60 8.84 18.75
C GLY A 172 5.06 8.70 20.18
N GLU A 173 3.86 9.21 20.46
CA GLU A 173 3.20 9.10 21.76
C GLU A 173 2.95 7.63 22.16
N GLN A 174 2.53 6.79 21.21
CA GLN A 174 2.31 5.36 21.45
C GLN A 174 3.62 4.63 21.77
N LEU A 175 4.73 4.98 21.11
CA LEU A 175 6.06 4.41 21.40
C LEU A 175 6.55 4.80 22.80
N GLU A 176 6.37 6.06 23.21
CA GLU A 176 6.70 6.51 24.56
C GLU A 176 5.86 5.77 25.62
N GLN A 177 4.59 5.51 25.34
CA GLN A 177 3.74 4.70 26.23
C GLN A 177 4.17 3.24 26.28
N LEU A 178 4.55 2.65 25.15
CA LEU A 178 4.96 1.24 25.05
C LEU A 178 6.26 0.98 25.82
N TYR A 179 7.27 1.82 25.61
CA TYR A 179 8.60 1.62 26.18
C TYR A 179 8.81 2.33 27.54
N GLY A 180 7.94 3.30 27.89
CA GLY A 180 7.98 3.99 29.20
C GLY A 180 7.35 3.22 30.36
N ARG A 181 6.74 2.06 30.11
CA ARG A 181 6.14 1.21 31.14
C ARG A 181 7.15 0.20 31.68
N ASP A 182 7.02 -0.14 32.99
CA ASP A 182 7.75 -1.26 33.62
C ASP A 182 7.27 -2.65 33.12
N GLY A 183 6.85 -2.75 31.86
CA GLY A 183 6.30 -3.95 31.22
C GLY A 183 7.32 -4.65 30.32
N GLU A 184 6.97 -5.85 29.89
CA GLU A 184 7.77 -6.59 28.92
C GLU A 184 7.78 -5.86 27.57
N LYS A 185 8.97 -5.56 27.07
CA LYS A 185 9.16 -4.97 25.75
C LYS A 185 8.86 -6.00 24.68
N PRO A 186 8.32 -5.58 23.52
CA PRO A 186 8.04 -6.52 22.44
C PRO A 186 9.33 -7.12 21.85
N ASP A 187 9.30 -8.39 21.53
CA ASP A 187 10.38 -9.07 20.78
C ASP A 187 10.38 -8.64 19.30
N ALA A 188 9.20 -8.29 18.78
CA ALA A 188 9.05 -7.75 17.42
C ALA A 188 7.99 -6.66 17.33
N ILE A 189 8.18 -5.78 16.36
CA ILE A 189 7.19 -4.78 15.95
C ILE A 189 6.94 -4.95 14.46
N TYR A 190 5.66 -4.95 14.08
CA TYR A 190 5.23 -4.85 12.69
C TYR A 190 4.39 -3.59 12.50
N ILE A 191 4.64 -2.86 11.42
CA ILE A 191 3.86 -1.70 11.02
C ILE A 191 3.30 -1.91 9.61
N THR A 192 1.98 -1.78 9.44
CA THR A 192 1.30 -2.00 8.15
C THR A 192 1.16 -0.73 7.31
N SER A 193 1.63 0.40 7.81
CA SER A 193 1.60 1.69 7.11
C SER A 193 2.99 2.06 6.60
N GLY A 194 3.04 2.82 5.49
CA GLY A 194 4.26 3.43 4.98
C GLY A 194 4.86 4.51 5.91
N GLU A 195 4.11 5.01 6.89
CA GLU A 195 4.55 6.04 7.85
C GLU A 195 5.44 5.46 8.98
N SER A 196 6.48 4.71 8.59
CA SER A 196 7.35 3.98 9.53
C SER A 196 8.61 4.74 9.98
N LEU A 197 8.92 5.90 9.40
CA LEU A 197 10.17 6.62 9.68
C LEU A 197 10.34 6.98 11.17
N ARG A 198 9.27 7.42 11.83
CA ARG A 198 9.31 7.76 13.27
C ARG A 198 9.66 6.55 14.13
N LEU A 199 9.12 5.38 13.78
CA LEU A 199 9.42 4.11 14.46
C LEU A 199 10.88 3.69 14.23
N CYS A 200 11.37 3.74 13.00
CA CYS A 200 12.76 3.41 12.66
C CYS A 200 13.74 4.28 13.46
N ARG A 201 13.47 5.59 13.53
CA ARG A 201 14.25 6.54 14.31
C ARG A 201 14.24 6.19 15.80
N TYR A 202 13.06 5.94 16.36
CA TYR A 202 12.90 5.62 17.78
C TYR A 202 13.70 4.36 18.17
N ILE A 203 13.59 3.29 17.41
CA ILE A 203 14.32 2.03 17.63
C ILE A 203 15.84 2.26 17.57
N SER A 204 16.31 3.02 16.59
CA SER A 204 17.74 3.31 16.40
C SER A 204 18.30 4.18 17.54
N GLU A 205 17.63 5.28 17.87
CA GLU A 205 18.11 6.27 18.88
C GLU A 205 18.10 5.70 20.31
N ASN A 206 17.21 4.75 20.59
CA ASN A 206 17.12 4.10 21.90
C ASN A 206 17.93 2.78 22.01
N GLY A 207 18.74 2.44 20.99
CA GLY A 207 19.59 1.25 21.00
C GLY A 207 18.81 -0.07 21.04
N LEU A 208 17.61 -0.11 20.45
CA LEU A 208 16.72 -1.26 20.48
C LEU A 208 16.91 -2.20 19.28
N SER A 209 17.77 -1.84 18.32
CA SER A 209 17.95 -2.57 17.06
C SER A 209 18.41 -4.02 17.24
N ASP A 210 19.15 -4.33 18.30
CA ASP A 210 19.64 -5.69 18.58
C ASP A 210 18.66 -6.54 19.42
N SER A 211 17.61 -5.91 19.97
CA SER A 211 16.68 -6.57 20.89
C SER A 211 15.24 -6.65 20.36
N THR A 212 14.93 -5.93 19.30
CA THR A 212 13.58 -5.88 18.72
C THR A 212 13.64 -6.13 17.22
N VAL A 213 12.95 -7.17 16.74
CA VAL A 213 12.79 -7.41 15.31
C VAL A 213 11.81 -6.38 14.75
N LEU A 214 12.32 -5.49 13.89
CA LEU A 214 11.49 -4.46 13.26
C LEU A 214 11.16 -4.85 11.82
N VAL A 215 9.86 -4.96 11.54
CA VAL A 215 9.33 -5.19 10.20
C VAL A 215 8.46 -4.02 9.78
N THR A 216 8.77 -3.43 8.63
CA THR A 216 8.10 -2.24 8.11
C THR A 216 7.37 -2.52 6.80
N PHE A 217 6.71 -1.50 6.27
CA PHE A 217 5.96 -1.57 5.02
C PHE A 217 6.46 -0.50 4.05
N ASP A 218 6.58 -0.87 2.78
CA ASP A 218 7.17 -0.11 1.69
C ASP A 218 8.68 0.17 1.81
N VAL A 219 9.24 0.62 0.68
CA VAL A 219 10.63 1.08 0.55
C VAL A 219 10.61 2.49 0.00
N TYR A 220 11.14 3.44 0.75
CA TYR A 220 11.26 4.83 0.35
C TYR A 220 12.60 5.41 0.84
N PRO A 221 13.09 6.51 0.27
CA PRO A 221 14.47 6.97 0.47
C PRO A 221 14.87 7.13 1.95
N GLU A 222 13.93 7.60 2.80
CA GLU A 222 14.21 7.92 4.20
C GLU A 222 14.48 6.70 5.07
N ILE A 223 13.92 5.50 4.73
CA ILE A 223 14.17 4.27 5.53
C ILE A 223 15.33 3.43 5.02
N ILE A 224 15.88 3.73 3.83
CA ILE A 224 16.99 2.96 3.23
C ILE A 224 18.19 2.87 4.20
N GLY A 225 18.52 3.96 4.90
CA GLY A 225 19.57 3.97 5.89
C GLY A 225 19.34 3.00 7.06
N TYR A 226 18.09 2.86 7.50
CA TYR A 226 17.71 1.95 8.60
C TYR A 226 17.70 0.48 8.17
N ILE A 227 17.37 0.20 6.90
CA ILE A 227 17.50 -1.16 6.33
C ILE A 227 18.99 -1.52 6.22
N SER A 228 19.80 -0.60 5.68
CA SER A 228 21.26 -0.82 5.50
C SER A 228 22.01 -1.01 6.82
N SER A 229 21.62 -0.30 7.88
CA SER A 229 22.19 -0.45 9.23
C SER A 229 21.74 -1.73 9.95
N GLY A 230 20.62 -2.34 9.52
CA GLY A 230 19.98 -3.48 10.17
C GLY A 230 19.00 -3.10 11.28
N THR A 231 18.69 -1.83 11.47
CA THR A 231 17.60 -1.39 12.36
C THR A 231 16.25 -1.92 11.90
N VAL A 232 15.98 -1.87 10.58
CA VAL A 232 14.86 -2.57 9.95
C VAL A 232 15.36 -3.93 9.48
N ASN A 233 14.78 -5.01 10.01
CA ASN A 233 15.15 -6.38 9.66
C ASN A 233 14.58 -6.79 8.30
N ALA A 234 13.35 -6.36 8.00
CA ALA A 234 12.71 -6.53 6.70
C ALA A 234 11.67 -5.43 6.46
N THR A 235 11.42 -5.11 5.21
CA THR A 235 10.26 -4.33 4.79
C THR A 235 9.56 -5.03 3.65
N PHE A 236 8.23 -4.91 3.59
CA PHE A 236 7.44 -5.50 2.52
C PHE A 236 7.12 -4.42 1.49
N TYR A 237 7.73 -4.54 0.32
CA TYR A 237 7.51 -3.62 -0.79
C TYR A 237 6.31 -4.08 -1.62
N GLN A 238 5.28 -3.23 -1.70
CA GLN A 238 4.04 -3.48 -2.44
C GLN A 238 4.22 -3.51 -3.96
N ASN A 239 5.38 -3.12 -4.45
CA ASN A 239 5.71 -3.05 -5.86
C ASN A 239 4.78 -2.12 -6.67
N HIS A 240 4.72 -0.87 -6.24
CA HIS A 240 3.91 0.18 -6.90
C HIS A 240 4.22 0.30 -8.40
N TYR A 241 5.49 0.09 -8.78
CA TYR A 241 5.89 0.03 -10.18
C TYR A 241 5.11 -1.03 -10.97
N LYS A 242 5.08 -2.28 -10.47
CA LYS A 242 4.34 -3.36 -11.12
C LYS A 242 2.83 -3.13 -11.08
N GLN A 243 2.30 -2.55 -10.00
CA GLN A 243 0.88 -2.18 -9.95
C GLN A 243 0.52 -1.21 -11.08
N GLY A 244 1.28 -0.13 -11.26
CA GLY A 244 1.07 0.82 -12.34
C GLY A 244 1.21 0.19 -13.72
N LYS A 245 2.26 -0.59 -13.93
CA LYS A 245 2.50 -1.30 -15.19
C LYS A 245 1.36 -2.27 -15.53
N ASN A 246 0.93 -3.08 -14.56
CA ASN A 246 -0.18 -4.02 -14.72
C ASN A 246 -1.50 -3.30 -15.02
N ALA A 247 -1.78 -2.21 -14.30
CA ALA A 247 -2.99 -1.43 -14.54
C ALA A 247 -3.07 -0.94 -15.99
N PHE A 248 -1.98 -0.41 -16.51
CA PHE A 248 -1.93 0.07 -17.89
C PHE A 248 -1.99 -1.08 -18.90
N THR A 249 -1.09 -2.05 -18.78
CA THR A 249 -0.96 -3.09 -19.80
C THR A 249 -2.20 -4.00 -19.89
N ASN A 250 -2.81 -4.33 -18.74
CA ASN A 250 -4.03 -5.15 -18.72
C ASN A 250 -5.23 -4.37 -19.25
N LEU A 251 -5.37 -3.09 -18.89
CA LEU A 251 -6.45 -2.26 -19.44
C LEU A 251 -6.35 -2.15 -20.96
N VAL A 252 -5.16 -1.89 -21.51
CA VAL A 252 -4.93 -1.80 -22.95
C VAL A 252 -5.24 -3.12 -23.64
N ARG A 253 -4.70 -4.23 -23.15
CA ARG A 253 -4.94 -5.57 -23.74
C ARG A 253 -6.41 -5.95 -23.76
N TYR A 254 -7.14 -5.63 -22.69
CA TYR A 254 -8.58 -5.81 -22.65
C TYR A 254 -9.31 -4.97 -23.71
N LEU A 255 -8.98 -3.67 -23.79
CA LEU A 255 -9.61 -2.73 -24.72
C LEU A 255 -9.43 -3.12 -26.20
N ILE A 256 -8.31 -3.76 -26.53
CA ILE A 256 -8.05 -4.25 -27.90
C ILE A 256 -8.49 -5.72 -28.13
N GLY A 257 -9.13 -6.33 -27.13
CA GLY A 257 -9.67 -7.69 -27.24
C GLY A 257 -8.61 -8.81 -27.27
N GLN A 258 -7.41 -8.55 -26.72
CA GLN A 258 -6.33 -9.55 -26.69
C GLN A 258 -6.41 -10.51 -25.50
N SER A 259 -6.98 -10.07 -24.37
CA SER A 259 -7.13 -10.92 -23.18
C SER A 259 -8.28 -10.45 -22.30
N ASP A 260 -8.89 -11.39 -21.59
CA ASP A 260 -9.64 -11.09 -20.38
C ASP A 260 -8.69 -10.71 -19.25
N VAL A 261 -9.20 -10.07 -18.22
CA VAL A 261 -8.43 -9.67 -17.04
C VAL A 261 -9.15 -10.13 -15.77
N ASP A 262 -8.39 -10.65 -14.83
CA ASP A 262 -8.92 -10.96 -13.49
C ASP A 262 -9.36 -9.68 -12.79
N SER A 263 -10.44 -9.73 -12.03
CA SER A 263 -10.99 -8.58 -11.31
C SER A 263 -10.02 -8.01 -10.25
N PHE A 264 -9.03 -8.81 -9.83
CA PHE A 264 -7.99 -8.45 -8.89
C PHE A 264 -6.62 -8.87 -9.41
N VAL A 265 -5.75 -7.91 -9.65
CA VAL A 265 -4.39 -8.12 -10.15
C VAL A 265 -3.40 -7.65 -9.09
N SER A 266 -2.77 -8.61 -8.39
CA SER A 266 -1.82 -8.29 -7.34
C SER A 266 -0.40 -8.74 -7.74
N PRO A 267 0.58 -7.83 -7.76
CA PRO A 267 1.96 -8.24 -7.78
C PRO A 267 2.31 -8.89 -6.42
N VAL A 268 3.08 -9.98 -6.46
CA VAL A 268 3.59 -10.59 -5.23
C VAL A 268 4.45 -9.56 -4.49
N PRO A 269 4.19 -9.31 -3.18
CA PRO A 269 5.03 -8.44 -2.38
C PRO A 269 6.48 -8.95 -2.33
N GLU A 270 7.43 -8.03 -2.30
CA GLU A 270 8.85 -8.37 -2.19
C GLU A 270 9.33 -8.12 -0.76
N ILE A 271 10.03 -9.10 -0.17
CA ILE A 271 10.72 -8.89 1.10
C ILE A 271 12.05 -8.21 0.78
N VAL A 272 12.23 -7.00 1.30
CA VAL A 272 13.48 -6.26 1.17
C VAL A 272 14.19 -6.24 2.51
N MET A 273 15.42 -6.69 2.48
CA MET A 273 16.34 -6.75 3.61
C MET A 273 17.66 -6.08 3.22
N LYS A 274 18.58 -5.91 4.17
CA LYS A 274 19.91 -5.36 3.92
C LYS A 274 20.67 -6.02 2.74
N SER A 275 20.45 -7.30 2.51
CA SER A 275 21.21 -8.07 1.52
C SER A 275 20.70 -7.93 0.08
N ASN A 276 19.47 -7.46 -0.11
CA ASN A 276 18.83 -7.30 -1.42
C ASN A 276 18.22 -5.90 -1.65
N LEU A 277 18.68 -4.94 -0.86
CA LEU A 277 18.33 -3.52 -0.96
C LEU A 277 18.90 -2.89 -2.25
#